data_ec19af239caa9578ac8596b224ec63f0
#
_entry.id   ec19af239caa9578ac8596b224ec63f0
#
_cell.length_a   1.000
_cell.length_b   1.000
_cell.length_c   1.000
_cell.angle_alpha   90.00
_cell.angle_beta   90.00
_cell.angle_gamma   90.00
#
_symmetry.space_group_name_H-M   'P 1'
#
loop_
_entity.id
_entity.type
_entity.pdbx_description
1 polymer ?
#
loop_
_entity_poly.entity_id
_entity_poly.type
_entity_poly.pdbx_seq_one_letter_code
_entity_poly.pdbx_strand_id
1 'polypeptide(L)'
;TSIVADDMKRVNQQILKRMESPVALIPQLAGHVISAGGKRLRPMLTLSSAKLCGYHGERHVTLATCIEFIHTATLLHDDVVDESKLRRGLETANSVWGNQASVLVGDFLFSRSFELMVEDGSVKVMGILSSASARLAEGEVMQLLTANDTQTSETAYLDVIKAKTAQLFAAACRLGAVVADRPKTEEEALDAFGMNLGVAFQLIDDVLDYSAKQATLGKTVGDDFREGKITLP
;
A
#
# COMPACT_ATOMS: atom_id res chain seq x y z
N THR A 1 -9.13 13.69 9.90
CA THR A 1 -9.39 13.84 8.43
C THR A 1 -9.47 15.31 8.01
N SER A 2 -9.97 16.22 8.84
CA SER A 2 -10.08 17.66 8.47
C SER A 2 -8.71 18.33 8.24
N ILE A 3 -7.69 17.98 9.03
CA ILE A 3 -6.36 18.61 9.02
C ILE A 3 -5.62 18.42 7.69
N VAL A 4 -5.84 17.30 7.00
CA VAL A 4 -5.17 16.96 5.71
C VAL A 4 -6.14 16.89 4.54
N ALA A 5 -7.37 17.40 4.69
CA ALA A 5 -8.41 17.27 3.67
C ALA A 5 -8.03 17.91 2.33
N ASP A 6 -7.45 19.10 2.35
CA ASP A 6 -7.06 19.80 1.13
C ASP A 6 -5.82 19.16 0.47
N ASP A 7 -4.83 18.76 1.26
CA ASP A 7 -3.69 18.01 0.75
C ASP A 7 -4.14 16.65 0.15
N MET A 8 -5.13 15.98 0.75
CA MET A 8 -5.69 14.74 0.20
C MET A 8 -6.41 14.95 -1.15
N LYS A 9 -7.12 16.08 -1.33
CA LYS A 9 -7.67 16.44 -2.65
C LYS A 9 -6.56 16.60 -3.70
N ARG A 10 -5.46 17.24 -3.31
CA ARG A 10 -4.27 17.41 -4.17
C ARG A 10 -3.62 16.08 -4.53
N VAL A 11 -3.50 15.17 -3.56
CA VAL A 11 -3.03 13.78 -3.82
C VAL A 11 -3.93 13.11 -4.85
N ASN A 12 -5.25 13.15 -4.68
CA ASN A 12 -6.18 12.53 -5.64
C ASN A 12 -6.07 13.15 -7.04
N GLN A 13 -5.91 14.46 -7.14
CA GLN A 13 -5.68 15.15 -8.42
C GLN A 13 -4.36 14.71 -9.06
N GLN A 14 -3.29 14.60 -8.27
CA GLN A 14 -1.99 14.16 -8.74
C GLN A 14 -2.02 12.69 -9.20
N ILE A 15 -2.71 11.81 -8.47
CA ILE A 15 -2.93 10.43 -8.89
C ILE A 15 -3.56 10.38 -10.28
N LEU A 16 -4.68 11.09 -10.51
CA LEU A 16 -5.37 11.11 -11.80
C LEU A 16 -4.45 11.61 -12.91
N LYS A 17 -3.74 12.72 -12.68
CA LYS A 17 -2.81 13.30 -13.64
C LYS A 17 -1.67 12.35 -14.01
N ARG A 18 -1.12 11.64 -13.03
CA ARG A 18 0.03 10.72 -13.25
C ARG A 18 -0.36 9.37 -13.87
N MET A 19 -1.66 9.07 -13.90
CA MET A 19 -2.18 7.90 -14.65
C MET A 19 -2.42 8.19 -16.12
N GLU A 20 -2.35 9.43 -16.55
CA GLU A 20 -2.49 9.77 -17.97
C GLU A 20 -1.45 9.04 -18.82
N SER A 21 -1.91 8.44 -19.91
CA SER A 21 -1.10 7.69 -20.87
C SER A 21 -1.77 7.72 -22.25
N PRO A 22 -1.00 7.74 -23.35
CA PRO A 22 -1.53 7.53 -24.69
C PRO A 22 -2.09 6.11 -24.89
N VAL A 23 -1.73 5.15 -24.03
CA VAL A 23 -2.24 3.78 -24.05
C VAL A 23 -3.53 3.73 -23.24
N ALA A 24 -4.68 3.76 -23.91
CA ALA A 24 -6.01 3.93 -23.28
C ALA A 24 -6.32 2.90 -22.17
N LEU A 25 -5.80 1.68 -22.26
CA LEU A 25 -6.00 0.64 -21.24
C LEU A 25 -5.44 1.04 -19.87
N ILE A 26 -4.34 1.79 -19.82
CA ILE A 26 -3.67 2.18 -18.57
C ILE A 26 -4.59 3.03 -17.69
N PRO A 27 -5.09 4.20 -18.14
CA PRO A 27 -5.99 5.00 -17.31
C PRO A 27 -7.32 4.31 -17.01
N GLN A 28 -7.83 3.44 -17.89
CA GLN A 28 -9.05 2.68 -17.65
C GLN A 28 -8.89 1.69 -16.50
N LEU A 29 -7.87 0.85 -16.54
CA LEU A 29 -7.63 -0.18 -15.52
C LEU A 29 -7.17 0.44 -14.19
N ALA A 30 -6.19 1.35 -14.22
CA ALA A 30 -5.75 2.07 -13.02
C ALA A 30 -6.90 2.86 -12.38
N GLY A 31 -7.74 3.51 -13.19
CA GLY A 31 -8.94 4.21 -12.75
C GLY A 31 -9.95 3.29 -12.08
N HIS A 32 -10.15 2.07 -12.58
CA HIS A 32 -11.03 1.06 -11.97
C HIS A 32 -10.59 0.73 -10.54
N VAL A 33 -9.30 0.38 -10.34
CA VAL A 33 -8.78 0.03 -9.01
C VAL A 33 -8.81 1.22 -8.05
N ILE A 34 -8.47 2.40 -8.52
CA ILE A 34 -8.48 3.62 -7.71
C ILE A 34 -9.90 4.03 -7.34
N SER A 35 -10.87 3.90 -8.26
CA SER A 35 -12.28 4.24 -8.04
C SER A 35 -13.03 3.20 -7.19
N ALA A 36 -12.52 1.97 -7.11
CA ALA A 36 -13.03 0.95 -6.19
C ALA A 36 -12.98 1.41 -4.71
N GLY A 37 -12.45 2.60 -4.49
CA GLY A 37 -12.39 3.23 -3.18
C GLY A 37 -11.21 2.74 -2.36
N GLY A 38 -11.10 3.27 -1.19
CA GLY A 38 -10.08 2.97 -0.21
C GLY A 38 -10.02 4.09 0.80
N LYS A 39 -9.65 3.76 2.03
CA LYS A 39 -9.54 4.76 3.11
C LYS A 39 -8.36 5.71 2.93
N ARG A 40 -7.52 5.49 1.89
CA ARG A 40 -6.29 6.27 1.64
C ARG A 40 -5.43 6.44 2.90
N LEU A 41 -5.35 5.38 3.71
CA LEU A 41 -4.66 5.44 5.01
C LEU A 41 -3.17 5.79 4.86
N ARG A 42 -2.48 5.16 3.92
CA ARG A 42 -1.04 5.39 3.73
C ARG A 42 -0.73 6.82 3.25
N PRO A 43 -1.38 7.37 2.21
CA PRO A 43 -1.27 8.81 1.89
C PRO A 43 -1.61 9.71 3.07
N MET A 44 -2.70 9.43 3.78
CA MET A 44 -3.13 10.21 4.94
C MET A 44 -2.07 10.22 6.05
N LEU A 45 -1.39 9.09 6.28
CA LEU A 45 -0.30 9.02 7.26
C LEU A 45 0.90 9.88 6.84
N THR A 46 1.31 9.84 5.57
CA THR A 46 2.38 10.72 5.07
C THR A 46 2.04 12.19 5.28
N LEU A 47 0.82 12.58 4.90
CA LEU A 47 0.36 13.96 5.06
C LEU A 47 0.26 14.38 6.53
N SER A 48 -0.30 13.51 7.38
CA SER A 48 -0.49 13.79 8.81
C SER A 48 0.85 13.88 9.55
N SER A 49 1.79 12.98 9.24
CA SER A 49 3.14 13.01 9.83
C SER A 49 3.92 14.24 9.40
N ALA A 50 3.81 14.69 8.14
CA ALA A 50 4.40 15.95 7.70
C ALA A 50 3.82 17.14 8.44
N LYS A 51 2.50 17.21 8.61
CA LYS A 51 1.84 18.28 9.39
C LYS A 51 2.23 18.25 10.87
N LEU A 52 2.30 17.04 11.46
CA LEU A 52 2.77 16.87 12.86
C LEU A 52 4.19 17.41 13.05
N CYS A 53 5.04 17.23 12.06
CA CYS A 53 6.42 17.75 12.03
C CYS A 53 6.52 19.25 11.67
N GLY A 54 5.41 19.95 11.47
CA GLY A 54 5.38 21.37 11.12
C GLY A 54 5.78 21.66 9.68
N TYR A 55 5.63 20.70 8.77
CA TYR A 55 5.97 20.88 7.36
C TYR A 55 4.92 21.74 6.63
N HIS A 56 5.39 22.73 5.87
CA HIS A 56 4.56 23.66 5.10
C HIS A 56 4.86 23.67 3.59
N GLY A 57 5.74 22.77 3.13
CA GLY A 57 6.08 22.67 1.70
C GLY A 57 5.12 21.78 0.91
N GLU A 58 5.55 21.35 -0.29
CA GLU A 58 4.73 20.64 -1.27
C GLU A 58 5.08 19.15 -1.41
N ARG A 59 6.30 18.74 -1.03
CA ARG A 59 6.84 17.40 -1.26
C ARG A 59 5.98 16.28 -0.67
N HIS A 60 5.34 16.52 0.48
CA HIS A 60 4.51 15.52 1.17
C HIS A 60 3.33 15.03 0.30
N VAL A 61 2.77 15.88 -0.57
CA VAL A 61 1.69 15.50 -1.51
C VAL A 61 2.23 14.54 -2.57
N THR A 62 3.39 14.85 -3.15
CA THR A 62 4.04 14.00 -4.16
C THR A 62 4.42 12.64 -3.57
N LEU A 63 4.98 12.63 -2.36
CA LEU A 63 5.37 11.39 -1.69
C LEU A 63 4.18 10.56 -1.22
N ALA A 64 3.09 11.20 -0.80
CA ALA A 64 1.83 10.51 -0.52
C ALA A 64 1.25 9.84 -1.78
N THR A 65 1.36 10.51 -2.93
CA THR A 65 0.99 9.93 -4.23
C THR A 65 1.88 8.74 -4.60
N CYS A 66 3.20 8.87 -4.40
CA CYS A 66 4.16 7.79 -4.62
C CYS A 66 3.83 6.54 -3.79
N ILE A 67 3.57 6.70 -2.49
CA ILE A 67 3.14 5.62 -1.58
C ILE A 67 1.86 4.94 -2.09
N GLU A 68 0.88 5.70 -2.56
CA GLU A 68 -0.36 5.13 -3.07
C GLU A 68 -0.15 4.37 -4.38
N PHE A 69 0.76 4.81 -5.26
CA PHE A 69 1.10 4.08 -6.48
C PHE A 69 1.79 2.76 -6.18
N ILE A 70 2.77 2.73 -5.26
CA ILE A 70 3.39 1.49 -4.80
C ILE A 70 2.30 0.54 -4.27
N HIS A 71 1.44 1.03 -3.38
CA HIS A 71 0.35 0.22 -2.83
C HIS A 71 -0.62 -0.29 -3.89
N THR A 72 -1.03 0.55 -4.83
CA THR A 72 -1.99 0.15 -5.88
C THR A 72 -1.36 -0.85 -6.86
N ALA A 73 -0.08 -0.69 -7.19
CA ALA A 73 0.66 -1.65 -8.00
C ALA A 73 0.69 -3.04 -7.34
N THR A 74 0.98 -3.10 -6.04
CA THR A 74 0.98 -4.38 -5.32
C THR A 74 -0.40 -5.01 -5.27
N LEU A 75 -1.48 -4.23 -5.10
CA LEU A 75 -2.84 -4.77 -5.14
C LEU A 75 -3.17 -5.41 -6.50
N LEU A 76 -2.71 -4.81 -7.62
CA LEU A 76 -2.91 -5.38 -8.96
C LEU A 76 -2.15 -6.68 -9.17
N HIS A 77 -0.96 -6.80 -8.59
CA HIS A 77 -0.16 -8.02 -8.63
C HIS A 77 -0.74 -9.09 -7.71
N ASP A 78 -1.12 -8.74 -6.49
CA ASP A 78 -1.71 -9.64 -5.50
C ASP A 78 -3.00 -10.27 -6.02
N ASP A 79 -3.89 -9.48 -6.66
CA ASP A 79 -5.13 -10.00 -7.23
C ASP A 79 -4.88 -11.10 -8.28
N VAL A 80 -3.73 -11.05 -8.97
CA VAL A 80 -3.33 -12.10 -9.93
C VAL A 80 -2.74 -13.30 -9.21
N VAL A 81 -1.87 -13.08 -8.22
CA VAL A 81 -1.21 -14.16 -7.44
C VAL A 81 -2.24 -14.95 -6.63
N ASP A 82 -3.17 -14.24 -5.99
CA ASP A 82 -4.23 -14.81 -5.14
C ASP A 82 -5.45 -15.30 -5.97
N GLU A 83 -5.44 -15.14 -7.30
CA GLU A 83 -6.57 -15.45 -8.20
C GLU A 83 -7.89 -14.80 -7.74
N SER A 84 -7.78 -13.64 -7.10
CA SER A 84 -8.91 -12.90 -6.51
C SER A 84 -9.89 -12.44 -7.59
N LYS A 85 -11.18 -12.62 -7.34
CA LYS A 85 -12.25 -12.21 -8.26
C LYS A 85 -12.97 -10.93 -7.83
N LEU A 86 -12.96 -10.63 -6.54
CA LEU A 86 -13.64 -9.48 -5.95
C LEU A 86 -12.70 -8.71 -5.03
N ARG A 87 -12.74 -7.40 -5.12
CA ARG A 87 -12.06 -6.48 -4.20
C ARG A 87 -12.99 -5.30 -3.90
N ARG A 88 -13.29 -5.11 -2.61
CA ARG A 88 -14.19 -4.04 -2.14
C ARG A 88 -15.57 -4.06 -2.81
N GLY A 89 -16.07 -5.25 -3.12
CA GLY A 89 -17.36 -5.45 -3.76
C GLY A 89 -17.40 -5.24 -5.27
N LEU A 90 -16.26 -4.95 -5.91
CA LEU A 90 -16.12 -4.85 -7.36
C LEU A 90 -15.28 -6.00 -7.90
N GLU A 91 -15.48 -6.35 -9.17
CA GLU A 91 -14.60 -7.30 -9.86
C GLU A 91 -13.18 -6.78 -9.91
N THR A 92 -12.21 -7.67 -9.69
CA THR A 92 -10.78 -7.34 -9.76
C THR A 92 -10.35 -7.03 -11.19
N ALA A 93 -9.26 -6.28 -11.34
CA ALA A 93 -8.75 -5.90 -12.67
C ALA A 93 -8.38 -7.12 -13.52
N ASN A 94 -7.80 -8.17 -12.91
CA ASN A 94 -7.49 -9.43 -13.60
C ASN A 94 -8.73 -10.18 -14.06
N SER A 95 -9.86 -10.08 -13.35
CA SER A 95 -11.13 -10.67 -13.79
C SER A 95 -11.73 -9.95 -14.99
N VAL A 96 -11.60 -8.61 -15.06
CA VAL A 96 -12.18 -7.80 -16.13
C VAL A 96 -11.29 -7.76 -17.39
N TRP A 97 -9.97 -7.59 -17.24
CA TRP A 97 -9.02 -7.38 -18.34
C TRP A 97 -7.98 -8.49 -18.51
N GLY A 98 -8.00 -9.49 -17.64
CA GLY A 98 -7.05 -10.60 -17.65
C GLY A 98 -5.76 -10.31 -16.87
N ASN A 99 -5.05 -11.37 -16.49
CA ASN A 99 -3.84 -11.32 -15.66
C ASN A 99 -2.73 -10.48 -16.29
N GLN A 100 -2.51 -10.59 -17.60
CA GLN A 100 -1.46 -9.83 -18.29
C GLN A 100 -1.66 -8.33 -18.18
N ALA A 101 -2.90 -7.85 -18.38
CA ALA A 101 -3.20 -6.43 -18.27
C ALA A 101 -3.01 -5.93 -16.84
N SER A 102 -3.46 -6.70 -15.84
CA SER A 102 -3.30 -6.36 -14.43
C SER A 102 -1.82 -6.22 -14.05
N VAL A 103 -0.98 -7.20 -14.40
CA VAL A 103 0.46 -7.17 -14.12
C VAL A 103 1.12 -5.96 -14.79
N LEU A 104 0.90 -5.75 -16.10
CA LEU A 104 1.56 -4.66 -16.85
C LEU A 104 1.12 -3.27 -16.38
N VAL A 105 -0.13 -3.08 -15.98
CA VAL A 105 -0.57 -1.80 -15.42
C VAL A 105 -0.05 -1.62 -13.99
N GLY A 106 0.10 -2.70 -13.22
CA GLY A 106 0.82 -2.68 -11.94
C GLY A 106 2.26 -2.21 -12.13
N ASP A 107 2.99 -2.75 -13.11
CA ASP A 107 4.36 -2.32 -13.45
C ASP A 107 4.42 -0.84 -13.87
N PHE A 108 3.41 -0.38 -14.63
CA PHE A 108 3.30 1.04 -14.99
C PHE A 108 3.17 1.94 -13.75
N LEU A 109 2.27 1.62 -12.82
CA LEU A 109 2.09 2.41 -11.61
C LEU A 109 3.35 2.38 -10.72
N PHE A 110 4.00 1.22 -10.66
CA PHE A 110 5.26 1.07 -9.94
C PHE A 110 6.37 1.93 -10.57
N SER A 111 6.46 1.95 -11.90
CA SER A 111 7.38 2.83 -12.63
C SER A 111 7.09 4.30 -12.40
N ARG A 112 5.81 4.71 -12.35
CA ARG A 112 5.42 6.08 -11.99
C ARG A 112 5.87 6.47 -10.57
N SER A 113 5.91 5.52 -9.63
CA SER A 113 6.44 5.80 -8.30
C SER A 113 7.93 6.13 -8.33
N PHE A 114 8.72 5.48 -9.18
CA PHE A 114 10.14 5.83 -9.38
C PHE A 114 10.32 7.22 -9.97
N GLU A 115 9.52 7.59 -10.97
CA GLU A 115 9.56 8.96 -11.53
C GLU A 115 9.29 10.00 -10.45
N LEU A 116 8.29 9.79 -9.58
CA LEU A 116 7.98 10.67 -8.46
C LEU A 116 9.12 10.75 -7.43
N MET A 117 9.80 9.64 -7.14
CA MET A 117 10.99 9.63 -6.28
C MET A 117 12.14 10.44 -6.87
N VAL A 118 12.36 10.32 -8.18
CA VAL A 118 13.40 11.08 -8.90
C VAL A 118 13.06 12.57 -8.93
N GLU A 119 11.80 12.93 -9.18
CA GLU A 119 11.35 14.33 -9.15
C GLU A 119 11.50 14.96 -7.76
N ASP A 120 11.32 14.20 -6.69
CA ASP A 120 11.57 14.65 -5.32
C ASP A 120 13.05 15.01 -5.08
N GLY A 121 13.95 14.34 -5.79
CA GLY A 121 15.40 14.63 -5.80
C GLY A 121 16.16 14.23 -4.54
N SER A 122 15.51 13.63 -3.56
CA SER A 122 16.16 13.22 -2.30
C SER A 122 16.60 11.75 -2.36
N VAL A 123 17.90 11.51 -2.34
CA VAL A 123 18.49 10.16 -2.24
C VAL A 123 18.00 9.44 -0.98
N LYS A 124 17.78 10.16 0.12
CA LYS A 124 17.24 9.61 1.37
C LYS A 124 15.82 9.10 1.19
N VAL A 125 14.95 9.88 0.55
CA VAL A 125 13.57 9.47 0.21
C VAL A 125 13.58 8.23 -0.69
N MET A 126 14.40 8.27 -1.73
CA MET A 126 14.57 7.14 -2.66
C MET A 126 15.04 5.88 -1.92
N GLY A 127 16.00 6.00 -1.00
CA GLY A 127 16.48 4.89 -0.17
C GLY A 127 15.38 4.29 0.71
N ILE A 128 14.54 5.13 1.33
CA ILE A 128 13.42 4.66 2.18
C ILE A 128 12.39 3.90 1.33
N LEU A 129 11.96 4.48 0.21
CA LEU A 129 10.89 3.91 -0.61
C LEU A 129 11.34 2.66 -1.37
N SER A 130 12.57 2.64 -1.91
CA SER A 130 13.12 1.46 -2.58
C SER A 130 13.32 0.30 -1.59
N SER A 131 13.82 0.59 -0.38
CA SER A 131 13.94 -0.42 0.68
C SER A 131 12.58 -0.96 1.10
N ALA A 132 11.58 -0.08 1.27
CA ALA A 132 10.21 -0.50 1.60
C ALA A 132 9.61 -1.38 0.49
N SER A 133 9.82 -1.04 -0.77
CA SER A 133 9.36 -1.82 -1.92
C SER A 133 10.01 -3.21 -2.00
N ALA A 134 11.33 -3.27 -1.76
CA ALA A 134 12.06 -4.55 -1.71
C ALA A 134 11.55 -5.45 -0.58
N ARG A 135 11.39 -4.89 0.62
CA ARG A 135 10.84 -5.65 1.77
C ARG A 135 9.41 -6.13 1.54
N LEU A 136 8.59 -5.32 0.85
CA LEU A 136 7.23 -5.71 0.50
C LEU A 136 7.25 -6.91 -0.47
N ALA A 137 8.07 -6.87 -1.51
CA ALA A 137 8.23 -8.00 -2.45
C ALA A 137 8.77 -9.26 -1.74
N GLU A 138 9.74 -9.12 -0.82
CA GLU A 138 10.19 -10.23 0.02
C GLU A 138 9.04 -10.81 0.85
N GLY A 139 8.18 -9.96 1.42
CA GLY A 139 7.01 -10.37 2.20
C GLY A 139 6.01 -11.21 1.40
N GLU A 140 5.78 -10.84 0.13
CA GLU A 140 4.95 -11.62 -0.80
C GLU A 140 5.54 -13.02 -1.05
N VAL A 141 6.85 -13.09 -1.31
CA VAL A 141 7.54 -14.38 -1.51
C VAL A 141 7.53 -15.21 -0.24
N MET A 142 7.75 -14.58 0.94
CA MET A 142 7.66 -15.27 2.23
C MET A 142 6.27 -15.86 2.46
N GLN A 143 5.21 -15.14 2.11
CA GLN A 143 3.83 -15.64 2.23
C GLN A 143 3.59 -16.88 1.36
N LEU A 144 4.12 -16.91 0.14
CA LEU A 144 4.05 -18.11 -0.71
C LEU A 144 4.74 -19.33 -0.08
N LEU A 145 5.86 -19.12 0.62
CA LEU A 145 6.59 -20.19 1.29
C LEU A 145 5.89 -20.73 2.55
N THR A 146 5.07 -19.90 3.20
CA THR A 146 4.32 -20.30 4.41
C THR A 146 2.89 -20.73 4.10
N ALA A 147 2.44 -20.64 2.83
CA ALA A 147 1.11 -21.06 2.43
C ALA A 147 0.90 -22.56 2.67
N ASN A 148 -0.22 -22.92 3.28
CA ASN A 148 -0.60 -24.31 3.64
C ASN A 148 0.36 -25.00 4.63
N ASP A 149 1.33 -24.30 5.22
CA ASP A 149 2.22 -24.87 6.23
C ASP A 149 1.67 -24.63 7.66
N THR A 150 0.96 -25.62 8.18
CA THR A 150 0.37 -25.58 9.53
C THR A 150 1.42 -25.54 10.65
N GLN A 151 2.71 -25.66 10.36
CA GLN A 151 3.81 -25.51 11.31
C GLN A 151 4.37 -24.08 11.32
N THR A 152 3.80 -23.17 10.53
CA THR A 152 4.22 -21.77 10.51
C THR A 152 4.15 -21.18 11.92
N SER A 153 5.29 -20.68 12.42
CA SER A 153 5.36 -20.09 13.75
C SER A 153 4.76 -18.68 13.79
N GLU A 154 4.32 -18.23 14.96
CA GLU A 154 3.89 -16.85 15.18
C GLU A 154 4.96 -15.84 14.71
N THR A 155 6.24 -16.11 14.97
CA THR A 155 7.34 -15.25 14.50
C THR A 155 7.37 -15.14 12.98
N ALA A 156 7.25 -16.26 12.26
CA ALA A 156 7.23 -16.28 10.80
C ALA A 156 6.03 -15.51 10.26
N TYR A 157 4.85 -15.69 10.83
CA TYR A 157 3.66 -14.92 10.50
C TYR A 157 3.87 -13.41 10.71
N LEU A 158 4.41 -13.01 11.88
CA LEU A 158 4.69 -11.61 12.18
C LEU A 158 5.72 -11.01 11.21
N ASP A 159 6.71 -11.77 10.78
CA ASP A 159 7.71 -11.31 9.81
C ASP A 159 7.08 -11.09 8.43
N VAL A 160 6.16 -11.95 7.99
CA VAL A 160 5.39 -11.77 6.76
C VAL A 160 4.57 -10.48 6.82
N ILE A 161 3.76 -10.27 7.85
CA ILE A 161 2.89 -9.08 7.92
C ILE A 161 3.68 -7.78 8.13
N LYS A 162 4.82 -7.82 8.81
CA LYS A 162 5.74 -6.67 8.90
C LYS A 162 6.26 -6.30 7.52
N ALA A 163 6.72 -7.27 6.74
CA ALA A 163 7.29 -7.04 5.41
C ALA A 163 6.20 -6.62 4.41
N LYS A 164 5.15 -7.43 4.24
CA LYS A 164 4.09 -7.24 3.25
C LYS A 164 3.24 -6.00 3.50
N THR A 165 2.89 -5.73 4.75
CA THR A 165 1.91 -4.69 5.11
C THR A 165 2.52 -3.52 5.86
N ALA A 166 3.20 -3.79 7.00
CA ALA A 166 3.59 -2.72 7.92
C ALA A 166 4.74 -1.87 7.40
N GLN A 167 5.63 -2.42 6.56
CA GLN A 167 6.78 -1.69 6.03
C GLN A 167 6.37 -0.42 5.25
N LEU A 168 5.31 -0.49 4.45
CA LEU A 168 4.84 0.68 3.70
C LEU A 168 4.12 1.71 4.60
N PHE A 169 3.51 1.28 5.71
CA PHE A 169 3.00 2.17 6.75
C PHE A 169 4.14 2.91 7.45
N ALA A 170 5.21 2.20 7.80
CA ALA A 170 6.42 2.77 8.40
C ALA A 170 7.04 3.83 7.49
N ALA A 171 7.27 3.49 6.21
CA ALA A 171 7.79 4.41 5.22
C ALA A 171 6.90 5.66 5.08
N ALA A 172 5.56 5.48 5.02
CA ALA A 172 4.61 6.59 4.91
C ALA A 172 4.72 7.58 6.08
N CYS A 173 4.82 7.09 7.32
CA CYS A 173 4.97 7.94 8.49
C CYS A 173 6.36 8.60 8.54
N ARG A 174 7.42 7.83 8.27
CA ARG A 174 8.80 8.33 8.29
C ARG A 174 9.04 9.45 7.28
N LEU A 175 8.47 9.34 6.08
CA LEU A 175 8.59 10.38 5.05
C LEU A 175 8.10 11.75 5.52
N GLY A 176 7.08 11.80 6.39
CA GLY A 176 6.62 13.06 6.99
C GLY A 176 7.70 13.77 7.80
N ALA A 177 8.50 13.04 8.58
CA ALA A 177 9.62 13.61 9.32
C ALA A 177 10.77 13.99 8.37
N VAL A 178 11.03 13.17 7.35
CA VAL A 178 12.12 13.41 6.38
C VAL A 178 11.89 14.69 5.59
N VAL A 179 10.67 14.95 5.09
CA VAL A 179 10.39 16.19 4.34
C VAL A 179 10.46 17.44 5.21
N ALA A 180 10.26 17.29 6.52
CA ALA A 180 10.34 18.36 7.51
C ALA A 180 11.75 18.52 8.13
N ASP A 181 12.75 17.82 7.60
CA ASP A 181 14.14 17.81 8.06
C ASP A 181 14.28 17.59 9.58
N ARG A 182 13.45 16.67 10.12
CA ARG A 182 13.46 16.36 11.55
C ARG A 182 14.68 15.51 11.94
N PRO A 183 15.10 15.58 13.23
CA PRO A 183 16.19 14.74 13.72
C PRO A 183 15.92 13.23 13.50
N LYS A 184 16.98 12.46 13.37
CA LYS A 184 16.91 11.01 13.15
C LYS A 184 16.05 10.28 14.19
N THR A 185 16.07 10.73 15.45
CA THR A 185 15.25 10.17 16.53
C THR A 185 13.74 10.32 16.27
N GLU A 186 13.30 11.43 15.67
CA GLU A 186 11.90 11.65 15.32
C GLU A 186 11.50 10.86 14.07
N GLU A 187 12.42 10.73 13.08
CA GLU A 187 12.20 9.85 11.94
C GLU A 187 12.03 8.39 12.38
N GLU A 188 12.89 7.90 13.29
CA GLU A 188 12.82 6.54 13.84
C GLU A 188 11.56 6.33 14.67
N ALA A 189 11.12 7.32 15.42
CA ALA A 189 9.87 7.26 16.19
C ALA A 189 8.64 7.15 15.27
N LEU A 190 8.59 7.92 14.18
CA LEU A 190 7.51 7.84 13.20
C LEU A 190 7.55 6.54 12.37
N ASP A 191 8.75 6.05 12.05
CA ASP A 191 8.92 4.73 11.42
C ASP A 191 8.36 3.62 12.33
N ALA A 192 8.75 3.60 13.59
CA ALA A 192 8.27 2.63 14.58
C ALA A 192 6.75 2.74 14.80
N PHE A 193 6.20 3.96 14.86
CA PHE A 193 4.77 4.18 14.94
C PHE A 193 4.04 3.57 13.73
N GLY A 194 4.53 3.85 12.51
CA GLY A 194 3.96 3.31 11.27
C GLY A 194 4.04 1.79 11.23
N MET A 195 5.17 1.20 11.64
CA MET A 195 5.38 -0.24 11.72
C MET A 195 4.36 -0.89 12.66
N ASN A 196 4.22 -0.40 13.87
CA ASN A 196 3.27 -0.95 14.86
C ASN A 196 1.81 -0.77 14.41
N LEU A 197 1.48 0.37 13.80
CA LEU A 197 0.15 0.62 13.24
C LEU A 197 -0.16 -0.36 12.10
N GLY A 198 0.81 -0.63 11.22
CA GLY A 198 0.66 -1.55 10.11
C GLY A 198 0.47 -3.00 10.56
N VAL A 199 1.21 -3.43 11.60
CA VAL A 199 1.02 -4.75 12.23
C VAL A 199 -0.38 -4.85 12.83
N ALA A 200 -0.80 -3.88 13.63
CA ALA A 200 -2.14 -3.86 14.24
C ALA A 200 -3.25 -3.85 13.17
N PHE A 201 -3.04 -3.11 12.07
CA PHE A 201 -3.96 -3.06 10.95
C PHE A 201 -4.14 -4.45 10.32
N GLN A 202 -3.04 -5.17 10.06
CA GLN A 202 -3.12 -6.50 9.44
C GLN A 202 -3.76 -7.52 10.38
N LEU A 203 -3.40 -7.52 11.67
CA LEU A 203 -4.03 -8.40 12.67
C LEU A 203 -5.56 -8.23 12.71
N ILE A 204 -6.04 -6.99 12.64
CA ILE A 204 -7.48 -6.71 12.59
C ILE A 204 -8.09 -7.14 11.26
N ASP A 205 -7.39 -6.98 10.13
CA ASP A 205 -7.87 -7.42 8.82
C ASP A 205 -8.05 -8.95 8.80
N ASP A 206 -7.09 -9.68 9.34
CA ASP A 206 -7.14 -11.15 9.45
C ASP A 206 -8.30 -11.60 10.37
N VAL A 207 -8.50 -10.95 11.53
CA VAL A 207 -9.66 -11.23 12.40
C VAL A 207 -10.98 -10.98 11.66
N LEU A 208 -11.07 -9.90 10.90
CA LEU A 208 -12.28 -9.55 10.16
C LEU A 208 -12.57 -10.54 9.03
N ASP A 209 -11.55 -11.15 8.42
CA ASP A 209 -11.73 -12.16 7.39
C ASP A 209 -12.53 -13.37 7.90
N TYR A 210 -12.35 -13.75 9.17
CA TYR A 210 -13.10 -14.85 9.79
C TYR A 210 -14.41 -14.44 10.47
N SER A 211 -14.53 -13.21 10.96
CA SER A 211 -15.60 -12.80 11.87
C SER A 211 -16.63 -11.84 11.26
N ALA A 212 -16.31 -11.11 10.19
CA ALA A 212 -17.20 -10.11 9.63
C ALA A 212 -18.25 -10.70 8.69
N LYS A 213 -19.39 -10.01 8.57
CA LYS A 213 -20.39 -10.35 7.56
C LYS A 213 -19.89 -9.94 6.17
N GLN A 214 -20.11 -10.79 5.17
CA GLN A 214 -19.68 -10.57 3.78
C GLN A 214 -20.05 -9.17 3.24
N ALA A 215 -21.25 -8.68 3.56
CA ALA A 215 -21.72 -7.35 3.16
C ALA A 215 -20.87 -6.19 3.72
N THR A 216 -20.11 -6.42 4.81
CA THR A 216 -19.29 -5.42 5.47
C THR A 216 -17.83 -5.48 4.97
N LEU A 217 -17.35 -6.67 4.62
CA LEU A 217 -15.98 -6.92 4.14
C LEU A 217 -15.75 -6.48 2.69
N GLY A 218 -16.76 -6.61 1.82
CA GLY A 218 -16.61 -6.40 0.38
C GLY A 218 -15.79 -7.48 -0.34
N LYS A 219 -15.45 -8.58 0.35
CA LYS A 219 -14.86 -9.82 -0.16
C LYS A 219 -15.58 -11.02 0.47
N THR A 220 -15.30 -12.23 0.01
CA THR A 220 -15.87 -13.45 0.57
C THR A 220 -15.27 -13.70 1.97
N VAL A 221 -16.08 -14.10 2.95
CA VAL A 221 -15.58 -14.44 4.29
C VAL A 221 -14.74 -15.72 4.25
N GLY A 222 -13.57 -15.72 4.91
CA GLY A 222 -12.64 -16.85 4.95
C GLY A 222 -11.85 -17.02 3.65
N ASP A 223 -11.58 -15.94 2.92
CA ASP A 223 -10.69 -15.97 1.75
C ASP A 223 -9.28 -16.41 2.14
N ASP A 224 -8.75 -15.92 3.26
CA ASP A 224 -7.42 -16.29 3.75
C ASP A 224 -7.29 -17.82 3.95
N PHE A 225 -8.33 -18.46 4.49
CA PHE A 225 -8.36 -19.91 4.65
C PHE A 225 -8.39 -20.65 3.31
N ARG A 226 -9.19 -20.17 2.34
CA ARG A 226 -9.27 -20.77 1.00
C ARG A 226 -7.99 -20.63 0.21
N GLU A 227 -7.28 -19.53 0.40
CA GLU A 227 -5.98 -19.23 -0.21
C GLU A 227 -4.83 -19.95 0.51
N GLY A 228 -5.11 -20.67 1.60
CA GLY A 228 -4.11 -21.39 2.39
C GLY A 228 -3.18 -20.47 3.18
N LYS A 229 -3.57 -19.22 3.39
CA LYS A 229 -2.82 -18.27 4.21
C LYS A 229 -2.91 -18.67 5.68
N ILE A 230 -1.75 -18.80 6.33
CA ILE A 230 -1.68 -19.09 7.76
C ILE A 230 -1.66 -17.75 8.50
N THR A 231 -2.74 -17.47 9.21
CA THR A 231 -2.92 -16.24 9.99
C THR A 231 -3.01 -16.53 11.48
N LEU A 232 -2.76 -15.54 12.34
CA LEU A 232 -2.76 -15.72 13.79
C LEU A 232 -4.15 -16.07 14.36
N PRO A 233 -5.27 -15.48 13.90
CA PRO A 233 -6.61 -15.91 14.31
C PRO A 233 -6.97 -17.30 13.83
#